data_c78462541a64b35616affebe2153c041
#
_entry.id   c78462541a64b35616affebe2153c041
#
_cell.length_a   1.000
_cell.length_b   1.000
_cell.length_c   1.000
_cell.angle_alpha   90.00
_cell.angle_beta   90.00
_cell.angle_gamma   90.00
#
_symmetry.space_group_name_H-M   'P 1'
#
loop_
_entity.id
_entity.type
_entity.pdbx_description
1 polymer ?
#
loop_
_entity_poly.entity_id
_entity_poly.type
_entity_poly.pdbx_seq_one_letter_code
_entity_poly.pdbx_strand_id
1 'polypeptide(L)'
;AYKSYLAEGPAVKPTHLVLVPSYGLRAQPDRESEIITRVVSGTDVVVEETRGEWAKVTANKTGWMQLSLLRPINELPKTVQGKRKTMVEDAARMIGVPYLWGGTTGHGIDCSGLTRLLHRWAGIEIPRDADMQHTAAQPVEPPFEIGDLLFFSEDGSERRITHVGMSLGGWKIIHSSRSRNGTYIEDVQERESL
;
A
#
# COMPACT_ATOMS: atom_id res chain seq x y z
N ALA A 1 -21.09 -15.26 -19.87
CA ALA A 1 -21.15 -13.85 -20.28
C ALA A 1 -19.72 -13.34 -20.46
N TYR A 2 -19.39 -12.84 -21.62
CA TYR A 2 -18.08 -12.25 -21.90
C TYR A 2 -18.17 -10.74 -21.61
N LYS A 3 -17.20 -10.20 -20.84
CA LYS A 3 -17.10 -8.78 -20.58
C LYS A 3 -15.84 -8.24 -21.27
N SER A 4 -15.95 -7.11 -21.95
CA SER A 4 -14.79 -6.40 -22.50
C SER A 4 -14.15 -5.55 -21.42
N TYR A 5 -12.83 -5.69 -21.25
CA TYR A 5 -12.03 -4.75 -20.45
C TYR A 5 -11.64 -3.49 -21.23
N LEU A 6 -12.06 -3.39 -22.47
CA LEU A 6 -11.87 -2.19 -23.33
C LEU A 6 -13.04 -1.19 -23.22
N ALA A 7 -13.99 -1.43 -22.30
CA ALA A 7 -15.00 -0.42 -22.00
C ALA A 7 -14.30 0.86 -21.49
N GLU A 8 -14.82 2.00 -21.91
CA GLU A 8 -14.33 3.31 -21.44
C GLU A 8 -14.17 3.30 -19.93
N GLY A 9 -13.01 3.78 -19.45
CA GLY A 9 -12.71 3.87 -18.03
C GLY A 9 -13.74 4.74 -17.30
N PRO A 10 -13.71 4.81 -15.96
CA PRO A 10 -14.68 5.58 -15.19
C PRO A 10 -14.77 7.00 -15.72
N ALA A 11 -16.00 7.50 -15.93
CA ALA A 11 -16.28 8.83 -16.48
C ALA A 11 -15.63 9.96 -15.67
N VAL A 12 -15.26 9.68 -14.41
CA VAL A 12 -14.60 10.64 -13.51
C VAL A 12 -13.27 10.05 -13.04
N LYS A 13 -12.17 10.79 -13.25
CA LYS A 13 -10.84 10.40 -12.78
C LYS A 13 -10.76 10.48 -11.27
N PRO A 14 -10.15 9.46 -10.60
CA PRO A 14 -9.88 9.53 -9.17
C PRO A 14 -9.07 10.76 -8.79
N THR A 15 -9.38 11.33 -7.63
CA THR A 15 -8.70 12.52 -7.11
C THR A 15 -7.82 12.21 -5.90
N HIS A 16 -8.13 11.15 -5.15
CA HIS A 16 -7.44 10.80 -3.90
C HIS A 16 -7.24 9.29 -3.75
N LEU A 17 -6.24 8.94 -2.93
CA LEU A 17 -5.95 7.59 -2.46
C LEU A 17 -6.37 7.43 -0.99
N VAL A 18 -6.95 6.29 -0.64
CA VAL A 18 -7.25 5.92 0.76
C VAL A 18 -5.98 5.40 1.44
N LEU A 19 -5.60 6.00 2.59
CA LEU A 19 -4.35 5.73 3.32
C LEU A 19 -4.51 4.84 4.55
N VAL A 20 -5.70 4.34 4.84
CA VAL A 20 -5.93 3.51 6.04
C VAL A 20 -6.27 2.09 5.65
N PRO A 21 -5.94 1.10 6.50
CA PRO A 21 -6.27 -0.31 6.23
C PRO A 21 -7.73 -0.51 5.85
N SER A 22 -8.66 0.06 6.62
CA SER A 22 -10.10 0.01 6.33
C SER A 22 -10.82 1.19 7.00
N TYR A 23 -11.83 1.74 6.33
CA TYR A 23 -12.67 2.80 6.88
C TYR A 23 -14.13 2.63 6.45
N GLY A 24 -15.07 2.88 7.39
CA GLY A 24 -16.50 2.89 7.10
C GLY A 24 -16.93 4.23 6.52
N LEU A 25 -17.37 4.27 5.28
CA LEU A 25 -18.00 5.46 4.71
C LEU A 25 -19.34 5.70 5.40
N ARG A 26 -19.55 6.92 5.87
CA ARG A 26 -20.69 7.32 6.65
C ARG A 26 -21.75 8.02 5.81
N ALA A 27 -23.02 7.92 6.23
CA ALA A 27 -24.14 8.59 5.58
C ALA A 27 -24.06 10.13 5.73
N GLN A 28 -23.52 10.61 6.85
CA GLN A 28 -23.34 12.04 7.17
C GLN A 28 -21.90 12.27 7.66
N PRO A 29 -21.40 13.53 7.64
CA PRO A 29 -20.09 13.89 8.18
C PRO A 29 -20.08 13.90 9.72
N ASP A 30 -20.35 12.75 10.31
CA ASP A 30 -20.48 12.52 11.73
C ASP A 30 -20.03 11.09 12.07
N ARG A 31 -19.30 10.94 13.18
CA ARG A 31 -18.75 9.65 13.64
C ARG A 31 -19.83 8.67 14.10
N GLU A 32 -20.98 9.17 14.53
CA GLU A 32 -22.12 8.36 14.99
C GLU A 32 -23.08 8.00 13.85
N SER A 33 -22.90 8.60 12.67
CA SER A 33 -23.73 8.33 11.51
C SER A 33 -23.57 6.88 11.00
N GLU A 34 -24.61 6.35 10.38
CA GLU A 34 -24.63 5.02 9.76
C GLU A 34 -23.47 4.79 8.81
N ILE A 35 -22.88 3.58 8.84
CA ILE A 35 -21.88 3.13 7.87
C ILE A 35 -22.60 2.55 6.65
N ILE A 36 -22.45 3.19 5.50
CA ILE A 36 -23.04 2.78 4.23
C ILE A 36 -22.27 1.62 3.59
N THR A 37 -20.94 1.70 3.64
CA THR A 37 -19.99 0.74 3.04
C THR A 37 -18.62 0.92 3.64
N ARG A 38 -17.66 0.07 3.22
CA ARG A 38 -16.25 0.22 3.60
C ARG A 38 -15.38 0.45 2.38
N VAL A 39 -14.34 1.26 2.57
CA VAL A 39 -13.20 1.39 1.67
C VAL A 39 -11.94 0.86 2.33
N VAL A 40 -10.99 0.43 1.54
CA VAL A 40 -9.73 -0.18 2.01
C VAL A 40 -8.52 0.58 1.47
N SER A 41 -7.37 0.30 2.05
CA SER A 41 -6.08 0.86 1.63
C SER A 41 -5.85 0.76 0.12
N GLY A 42 -5.38 1.84 -0.47
CA GLY A 42 -5.10 1.91 -1.90
C GLY A 42 -6.33 2.02 -2.80
N THR A 43 -7.55 2.12 -2.25
CA THR A 43 -8.75 2.44 -3.04
C THR A 43 -8.63 3.85 -3.61
N ASP A 44 -8.90 3.96 -4.90
CA ASP A 44 -9.06 5.24 -5.58
C ASP A 44 -10.46 5.80 -5.33
N VAL A 45 -10.54 7.07 -4.94
CA VAL A 45 -11.80 7.75 -4.68
C VAL A 45 -11.85 9.12 -5.37
N VAL A 46 -13.06 9.58 -5.64
CA VAL A 46 -13.32 10.96 -6.05
C VAL A 46 -13.82 11.71 -4.82
N VAL A 47 -13.14 12.79 -4.43
CA VAL A 47 -13.66 13.74 -3.45
C VAL A 47 -14.56 14.72 -4.16
N GLU A 48 -15.85 14.73 -3.79
CA GLU A 48 -16.89 15.58 -4.39
C GLU A 48 -17.05 16.88 -3.60
N GLU A 49 -16.90 16.82 -2.27
CA GLU A 49 -17.18 17.91 -1.35
C GLU A 49 -16.34 17.77 -0.08
N THR A 50 -16.00 18.87 0.56
CA THR A 50 -15.39 18.89 1.88
C THR A 50 -16.18 19.74 2.86
N ARG A 51 -16.33 19.28 4.12
CA ARG A 51 -16.96 20.00 5.24
C ARG A 51 -16.12 19.84 6.49
N GLY A 52 -15.37 20.89 6.86
CA GLY A 52 -14.44 20.81 7.98
C GLY A 52 -13.41 19.69 7.78
N GLU A 53 -13.35 18.74 8.72
CA GLU A 53 -12.45 17.58 8.64
C GLU A 53 -12.98 16.40 7.80
N TRP A 54 -14.14 16.53 7.16
CA TRP A 54 -14.80 15.48 6.41
C TRP A 54 -14.73 15.71 4.90
N ALA A 55 -14.58 14.62 4.16
CA ALA A 55 -14.70 14.58 2.71
C ALA A 55 -15.84 13.63 2.30
N LYS A 56 -16.69 14.09 1.41
CA LYS A 56 -17.66 13.25 0.71
C LYS A 56 -16.96 12.59 -0.46
N VAL A 57 -16.88 11.28 -0.44
CA VAL A 57 -16.13 10.52 -1.43
C VAL A 57 -17.01 9.53 -2.15
N THR A 58 -16.71 9.32 -3.42
CA THR A 58 -17.30 8.27 -4.25
C THR A 58 -16.23 7.26 -4.64
N ALA A 59 -16.50 5.99 -4.32
CA ALA A 59 -15.83 4.80 -4.82
C ALA A 59 -16.86 3.93 -5.57
N ASN A 60 -17.23 2.75 -5.03
CA ASN A 60 -18.40 1.98 -5.47
C ASN A 60 -19.73 2.53 -4.93
N LYS A 61 -19.67 3.27 -3.83
CA LYS A 61 -20.77 4.02 -3.20
C LYS A 61 -20.25 5.38 -2.74
N THR A 62 -21.17 6.32 -2.55
CA THR A 62 -20.87 7.65 -2.04
C THR A 62 -21.11 7.70 -0.52
N GLY A 63 -20.18 8.32 0.22
CA GLY A 63 -20.30 8.52 1.66
C GLY A 63 -19.20 9.43 2.21
N TRP A 64 -19.24 9.68 3.51
CA TRP A 64 -18.32 10.58 4.19
C TRP A 64 -17.19 9.85 4.89
N MET A 65 -15.98 10.38 4.81
CA MET A 65 -14.82 9.95 5.59
C MET A 65 -13.95 11.14 6.00
N GLN A 66 -13.04 10.90 6.93
CA GLN A 66 -12.11 11.95 7.37
C GLN A 66 -11.12 12.30 6.26
N LEU A 67 -10.97 13.59 5.96
CA LEU A 67 -10.09 14.11 4.91
C LEU A 67 -8.62 13.74 5.18
N SER A 68 -8.18 13.70 6.45
CA SER A 68 -6.84 13.32 6.85
C SER A 68 -6.44 11.87 6.51
N LEU A 69 -7.41 11.03 6.15
CA LEU A 69 -7.21 9.64 5.73
C LEU A 69 -7.06 9.48 4.22
N LEU A 70 -7.03 10.61 3.51
CA LEU A 70 -6.93 10.68 2.06
C LEU A 70 -5.66 11.41 1.64
N ARG A 71 -5.10 11.01 0.53
CA ARG A 71 -3.99 11.73 -0.13
C ARG A 71 -4.41 12.17 -1.52
N PRO A 72 -4.35 13.49 -1.83
CA PRO A 72 -4.59 13.99 -3.17
C PRO A 72 -3.57 13.40 -4.16
N ILE A 73 -4.04 12.88 -5.29
CA ILE A 73 -3.19 12.27 -6.32
C ILE A 73 -2.29 13.34 -6.97
N ASN A 74 -2.77 14.56 -7.10
CA ASN A 74 -1.99 15.68 -7.65
C ASN A 74 -0.87 16.19 -6.71
N GLU A 75 -0.91 15.81 -5.42
CA GLU A 75 0.09 16.16 -4.40
C GLU A 75 1.08 15.04 -4.11
N LEU A 76 1.02 13.94 -4.87
CA LEU A 76 1.99 12.85 -4.74
C LEU A 76 3.43 13.36 -4.93
N PRO A 77 4.38 12.89 -4.12
CA PRO A 77 5.75 13.40 -4.15
C PRO A 77 6.41 13.15 -5.51
N LYS A 78 7.07 14.20 -6.03
CA LYS A 78 7.73 14.15 -7.34
C LYS A 78 9.23 13.85 -7.24
N THR A 79 9.85 14.16 -6.10
CA THR A 79 11.28 13.91 -5.86
C THR A 79 11.53 12.57 -5.20
N VAL A 80 12.70 11.98 -5.42
CA VAL A 80 13.11 10.71 -4.78
C VAL A 80 13.04 10.83 -3.26
N GLN A 81 13.59 11.90 -2.68
CA GLN A 81 13.57 12.16 -1.24
C GLN A 81 12.14 12.28 -0.70
N GLY A 82 11.26 12.97 -1.42
CA GLY A 82 9.85 13.08 -1.06
C GLY A 82 9.15 11.72 -1.05
N LYS A 83 9.43 10.86 -2.04
CA LYS A 83 8.88 9.50 -2.12
C LYS A 83 9.38 8.63 -0.96
N ARG A 84 10.69 8.63 -0.66
CA ARG A 84 11.28 7.91 0.46
C ARG A 84 10.68 8.34 1.81
N LYS A 85 10.55 9.66 2.02
CA LYS A 85 9.89 10.21 3.22
C LYS A 85 8.46 9.70 3.36
N THR A 86 7.68 9.78 2.30
CA THR A 86 6.30 9.29 2.27
C THR A 86 6.21 7.80 2.60
N MET A 87 7.08 6.97 2.04
CA MET A 87 7.09 5.53 2.29
C MET A 87 7.32 5.20 3.76
N VAL A 88 8.28 5.83 4.43
CA VAL A 88 8.56 5.55 5.85
C VAL A 88 7.43 6.04 6.76
N GLU A 89 6.84 7.20 6.46
CA GLU A 89 5.71 7.74 7.22
C GLU A 89 4.46 6.86 7.11
N ASP A 90 4.21 6.31 5.93
CA ASP A 90 3.02 5.48 5.68
C ASP A 90 3.19 4.00 6.06
N ALA A 91 4.42 3.51 6.15
CA ALA A 91 4.71 2.13 6.53
C ALA A 91 4.04 1.74 7.86
N ALA A 92 4.07 2.64 8.84
CA ALA A 92 3.47 2.42 10.15
C ALA A 92 1.94 2.17 10.10
N ARG A 93 1.25 2.69 9.08
CA ARG A 93 -0.20 2.50 8.89
C ARG A 93 -0.59 1.05 8.63
N MET A 94 0.36 0.25 8.14
CA MET A 94 0.14 -1.14 7.75
C MET A 94 0.62 -2.15 8.81
N ILE A 95 1.27 -1.71 9.89
CA ILE A 95 1.69 -2.59 10.98
C ILE A 95 0.48 -3.29 11.60
N GLY A 96 0.57 -4.61 11.79
CA GLY A 96 -0.50 -5.43 12.35
C GLY A 96 -1.59 -5.86 11.36
N VAL A 97 -1.54 -5.42 10.09
CA VAL A 97 -2.43 -5.97 9.06
C VAL A 97 -2.13 -7.45 8.88
N PRO A 98 -3.15 -8.33 8.90
CA PRO A 98 -2.97 -9.77 8.77
C PRO A 98 -2.30 -10.17 7.46
N TYR A 99 -1.48 -11.24 7.51
CA TYR A 99 -0.99 -11.85 6.29
C TYR A 99 -2.12 -12.61 5.58
N LEU A 100 -2.26 -12.35 4.29
CA LEU A 100 -3.16 -13.11 3.42
C LEU A 100 -2.46 -13.33 2.07
N TRP A 101 -2.26 -14.59 1.69
CA TRP A 101 -1.68 -14.91 0.38
C TRP A 101 -2.54 -14.33 -0.76
N GLY A 102 -1.92 -13.60 -1.68
CA GLY A 102 -2.62 -12.87 -2.74
C GLY A 102 -3.32 -11.60 -2.28
N GLY A 103 -3.26 -11.27 -0.99
CA GLY A 103 -3.90 -10.09 -0.42
C GLY A 103 -3.22 -8.79 -0.84
N THR A 104 -4.04 -7.72 -0.99
CA THR A 104 -3.60 -6.40 -1.45
C THR A 104 -4.19 -5.25 -0.64
N THR A 105 -4.87 -5.54 0.46
CA THR A 105 -5.66 -4.55 1.22
C THR A 105 -5.39 -4.64 2.72
N GLY A 106 -5.93 -3.67 3.48
CA GLY A 106 -5.86 -3.69 4.93
C GLY A 106 -6.69 -4.78 5.62
N HIS A 107 -7.49 -5.57 4.90
CA HIS A 107 -8.14 -6.76 5.44
C HIS A 107 -7.24 -7.99 5.42
N GLY A 108 -6.19 -7.95 4.64
CA GLY A 108 -5.14 -8.96 4.51
C GLY A 108 -4.24 -8.60 3.35
N ILE A 109 -2.94 -8.73 3.56
CA ILE A 109 -1.93 -8.34 2.57
C ILE A 109 -0.77 -9.34 2.59
N ASP A 110 -0.22 -9.66 1.41
CA ASP A 110 1.03 -10.43 1.33
C ASP A 110 2.26 -9.51 1.20
N CYS A 111 3.43 -10.11 1.10
CA CYS A 111 4.71 -9.39 1.06
C CYS A 111 4.80 -8.40 -0.11
N SER A 112 4.53 -8.86 -1.33
CA SER A 112 4.59 -8.05 -2.54
C SER A 112 3.41 -7.09 -2.69
N GLY A 113 2.23 -7.44 -2.17
CA GLY A 113 1.08 -6.55 -2.05
C GLY A 113 1.37 -5.35 -1.16
N LEU A 114 2.07 -5.57 -0.03
CA LEU A 114 2.49 -4.51 0.88
C LEU A 114 3.49 -3.56 0.22
N THR A 115 4.55 -4.09 -0.39
CA THR A 115 5.56 -3.26 -1.06
C THR A 115 4.93 -2.46 -2.20
N ARG A 116 4.05 -3.09 -2.99
CA ARG A 116 3.30 -2.42 -4.05
C ARG A 116 2.42 -1.29 -3.51
N LEU A 117 1.70 -1.51 -2.41
CA LEU A 117 0.83 -0.50 -1.80
C LEU A 117 1.63 0.71 -1.31
N LEU A 118 2.74 0.49 -0.59
CA LEU A 118 3.58 1.58 -0.08
C LEU A 118 4.22 2.40 -1.22
N HIS A 119 4.66 1.74 -2.28
CA HIS A 119 5.15 2.42 -3.48
C HIS A 119 4.05 3.24 -4.15
N ARG A 120 2.86 2.68 -4.30
CA ARG A 120 1.72 3.39 -4.89
C ARG A 120 1.33 4.63 -4.10
N TRP A 121 1.35 4.58 -2.78
CA TRP A 121 1.11 5.74 -1.92
C TRP A 121 2.17 6.84 -2.09
N ALA A 122 3.36 6.49 -2.56
CA ALA A 122 4.43 7.42 -2.93
C ALA A 122 4.42 7.79 -4.43
N GLY A 123 3.42 7.36 -5.20
CA GLY A 123 3.30 7.65 -6.63
C GLY A 123 4.22 6.83 -7.52
N ILE A 124 4.53 5.59 -7.11
CA ILE A 124 5.33 4.65 -7.89
C ILE A 124 4.49 3.39 -8.14
N GLU A 125 4.31 3.03 -9.41
CA GLU A 125 3.70 1.75 -9.76
C GLU A 125 4.80 0.70 -9.95
N ILE A 126 4.65 -0.43 -9.24
CA ILE A 126 5.52 -1.61 -9.36
C ILE A 126 4.67 -2.86 -9.63
N PRO A 127 5.25 -3.93 -10.18
CA PRO A 127 4.54 -5.18 -10.44
C PRO A 127 3.88 -5.78 -9.20
N ARG A 128 2.93 -6.72 -9.42
CA ARG A 128 2.17 -7.34 -8.33
C ARG A 128 2.99 -8.35 -7.54
N ASP A 129 3.72 -9.22 -8.21
CA ASP A 129 4.36 -10.37 -7.60
C ASP A 129 5.84 -10.13 -7.32
N ALA A 130 6.39 -10.79 -6.29
CA ALA A 130 7.73 -10.51 -5.80
C ALA A 130 8.82 -10.80 -6.84
N ASP A 131 8.69 -11.87 -7.62
CA ASP A 131 9.58 -12.22 -8.71
C ASP A 131 9.54 -11.22 -9.87
N MET A 132 8.34 -10.68 -10.16
CA MET A 132 8.17 -9.63 -11.16
C MET A 132 8.74 -8.29 -10.66
N GLN A 133 8.60 -7.99 -9.35
CA GLN A 133 9.24 -6.81 -8.73
C GLN A 133 10.76 -6.91 -8.80
N HIS A 134 11.32 -8.08 -8.48
CA HIS A 134 12.76 -8.34 -8.59
C HIS A 134 13.26 -8.15 -10.02
N THR A 135 12.56 -8.72 -11.00
CA THR A 135 12.94 -8.61 -12.42
C THR A 135 12.89 -7.18 -12.95
N ALA A 136 11.94 -6.37 -12.46
CA ALA A 136 11.76 -4.97 -12.90
C ALA A 136 12.66 -3.96 -12.17
N ALA A 137 13.22 -4.35 -11.01
CA ALA A 137 14.05 -3.47 -10.19
C ALA A 137 15.47 -3.34 -10.73
N GLN A 138 16.16 -2.26 -10.35
CA GLN A 138 17.59 -2.10 -10.58
C GLN A 138 18.37 -2.60 -9.35
N PRO A 139 19.47 -3.36 -9.51
CA PRO A 139 20.30 -3.78 -8.39
C PRO A 139 20.85 -2.59 -7.61
N VAL A 140 20.90 -2.73 -6.30
CA VAL A 140 21.49 -1.76 -5.36
C VAL A 140 22.35 -2.48 -4.33
N GLU A 141 23.39 -1.79 -3.85
CA GLU A 141 24.31 -2.29 -2.83
C GLU A 141 24.08 -1.62 -1.48
N PRO A 142 24.37 -2.30 -0.36
CA PRO A 142 24.29 -1.68 0.96
C PRO A 142 25.22 -0.43 1.07
N PRO A 143 24.85 0.54 1.91
CA PRO A 143 23.69 0.58 2.79
C PRO A 143 22.40 0.86 2.01
N PHE A 144 21.37 0.05 2.26
CA PHE A 144 20.07 0.24 1.60
C PHE A 144 19.39 1.51 2.06
N GLU A 145 18.75 2.19 1.13
CA GLU A 145 17.97 3.38 1.43
C GLU A 145 16.49 3.03 1.64
N ILE A 146 15.73 3.96 2.24
CA ILE A 146 14.27 3.81 2.42
C ILE A 146 13.60 3.59 1.06
N GLY A 147 12.78 2.56 0.96
CA GLY A 147 12.07 2.20 -0.28
C GLY A 147 12.80 1.20 -1.16
N ASP A 148 14.07 0.88 -0.89
CA ASP A 148 14.72 -0.21 -1.57
C ASP A 148 14.06 -1.55 -1.19
N LEU A 149 13.99 -2.47 -2.13
CA LEU A 149 13.36 -3.78 -1.91
C LEU A 149 14.43 -4.84 -1.67
N LEU A 150 14.26 -5.58 -0.57
CA LEU A 150 15.09 -6.73 -0.24
C LEU A 150 14.31 -7.99 -0.60
N PHE A 151 14.87 -8.80 -1.49
CA PHE A 151 14.26 -10.02 -1.97
C PHE A 151 14.92 -11.24 -1.34
N PHE A 152 14.11 -12.24 -1.05
CA PHE A 152 14.55 -13.47 -0.37
C PHE A 152 14.11 -14.70 -1.16
N SER A 153 14.96 -15.72 -1.14
CA SER A 153 14.68 -17.04 -1.69
C SER A 153 14.96 -18.13 -0.65
N GLU A 154 14.26 -19.26 -0.73
CA GLU A 154 14.46 -20.39 0.18
C GLU A 154 15.74 -21.18 -0.15
N ASP A 155 16.19 -21.15 -1.39
CA ASP A 155 17.33 -21.91 -1.91
C ASP A 155 18.57 -21.06 -2.16
N GLY A 156 18.54 -19.77 -1.81
CA GLY A 156 19.62 -18.82 -2.06
C GLY A 156 19.80 -18.43 -3.52
N SER A 157 18.90 -18.84 -4.41
CA SER A 157 18.98 -18.52 -5.84
C SER A 157 18.10 -17.32 -6.21
N GLU A 158 18.61 -16.43 -7.06
CA GLU A 158 17.82 -15.31 -7.61
C GLU A 158 16.69 -15.78 -8.55
N ARG A 159 16.69 -17.05 -8.94
CA ARG A 159 15.69 -17.61 -9.85
C ARG A 159 14.36 -17.92 -9.20
N ARG A 160 14.33 -17.98 -7.86
CA ARG A 160 13.13 -18.35 -7.11
C ARG A 160 12.91 -17.41 -5.93
N ILE A 161 12.54 -16.18 -6.25
CA ILE A 161 12.14 -15.20 -5.23
C ILE A 161 10.80 -15.63 -4.63
N THR A 162 10.78 -15.81 -3.31
CA THR A 162 9.59 -16.24 -2.56
C THR A 162 9.07 -15.19 -1.60
N HIS A 163 9.88 -14.16 -1.30
CA HIS A 163 9.52 -13.12 -0.34
C HIS A 163 10.19 -11.79 -0.68
N VAL A 164 9.57 -10.69 -0.21
CA VAL A 164 10.09 -9.33 -0.35
C VAL A 164 9.72 -8.48 0.86
N GLY A 165 10.64 -7.59 1.24
CA GLY A 165 10.42 -6.52 2.21
C GLY A 165 10.90 -5.19 1.67
N MET A 166 10.39 -4.08 2.21
CA MET A 166 10.83 -2.73 1.89
C MET A 166 11.74 -2.20 2.99
N SER A 167 12.93 -1.74 2.64
CA SER A 167 13.86 -1.10 3.57
C SER A 167 13.27 0.19 4.16
N LEU A 168 13.44 0.36 5.45
CA LEU A 168 13.19 1.60 6.20
C LEU A 168 14.51 2.35 6.50
N GLY A 169 15.59 1.94 5.85
CA GLY A 169 16.96 2.38 6.03
C GLY A 169 17.85 1.26 6.54
N GLY A 170 18.95 0.97 5.82
CA GLY A 170 19.81 -0.17 6.10
C GLY A 170 19.08 -1.50 6.00
N TRP A 171 19.34 -2.40 6.92
CA TRP A 171 18.78 -3.75 6.99
C TRP A 171 17.42 -3.83 7.69
N LYS A 172 16.91 -2.71 8.19
CA LYS A 172 15.60 -2.65 8.83
C LYS A 172 14.52 -2.61 7.76
N ILE A 173 13.65 -3.62 7.73
CA ILE A 173 12.59 -3.75 6.73
C ILE A 173 11.20 -3.76 7.35
N ILE A 174 10.21 -3.32 6.57
CA ILE A 174 8.81 -3.65 6.80
C ILE A 174 8.39 -4.71 5.79
N HIS A 175 7.74 -5.75 6.27
CA HIS A 175 7.21 -6.81 5.42
C HIS A 175 5.95 -7.45 6.01
N SER A 176 5.17 -8.14 5.19
CA SER A 176 4.06 -8.99 5.62
C SER A 176 4.46 -10.44 5.44
N SER A 177 4.45 -11.24 6.53
CA SER A 177 4.98 -12.60 6.54
C SER A 177 4.06 -13.59 7.25
N ARG A 178 4.07 -14.83 6.75
CA ARG A 178 3.40 -15.97 7.40
C ARG A 178 3.95 -16.26 8.79
N SER A 179 5.26 -16.07 9.00
CA SER A 179 5.94 -16.45 10.25
C SER A 179 5.34 -15.76 11.49
N ARG A 180 4.90 -14.50 11.34
CA ARG A 180 4.19 -13.75 12.39
C ARG A 180 2.75 -13.42 12.02
N ASN A 181 2.23 -14.06 10.97
CA ASN A 181 0.86 -13.89 10.48
C ASN A 181 0.43 -12.42 10.27
N GLY A 182 1.32 -11.57 9.80
CA GLY A 182 0.99 -10.16 9.57
C GLY A 182 2.15 -9.30 9.12
N THR A 183 1.89 -8.00 9.15
CA THR A 183 2.84 -6.93 8.78
C THR A 183 3.56 -6.42 10.01
N TYR A 184 4.89 -6.41 9.98
CA TYR A 184 5.74 -5.95 11.07
C TYR A 184 7.09 -5.44 10.55
N ILE A 185 7.86 -4.87 11.45
CA ILE A 185 9.22 -4.36 11.18
C ILE A 185 10.22 -5.29 11.88
N GLU A 186 11.30 -5.65 11.18
CA GLU A 186 12.44 -6.36 11.75
C GLU A 186 13.75 -5.91 11.11
N ASP A 187 14.86 -6.14 11.80
CA ASP A 187 16.21 -6.03 11.25
C ASP A 187 16.63 -7.42 10.74
N VAL A 188 16.84 -7.54 9.44
CA VAL A 188 17.15 -8.85 8.82
C VAL A 188 18.65 -9.20 8.91
N GLN A 189 19.51 -8.27 9.30
CA GLN A 189 20.92 -8.55 9.57
C GLN A 189 21.09 -9.30 10.91
N GLU A 190 20.18 -9.07 11.87
CA GLU A 190 20.17 -9.76 13.16
C GLU A 190 19.60 -11.18 13.09
N ARG A 191 19.02 -11.57 11.95
CA ARG A 191 18.65 -12.95 11.69
C ARG A 191 19.90 -13.77 11.44
N GLU A 192 20.52 -14.25 12.49
CA GLU A 192 21.41 -15.39 12.38
C GLU A 192 20.63 -16.53 11.72
N SER A 193 21.11 -16.91 10.55
CA SER A 193 20.74 -18.09 9.74
C SER A 193 19.61 -18.97 10.34
N LEU A 194 18.40 -18.83 9.79
CA LEU A 194 17.40 -19.89 9.85
C LEU A 194 17.72 -20.94 8.81
#